data_e8e2ee52dc40af07235f77b01d5098c4
#
_entry.id   e8e2ee52dc40af07235f77b01d5098c4
#
_cell.length_a   1.000
_cell.length_b   1.000
_cell.length_c   1.000
_cell.angle_alpha   90.00
_cell.angle_beta   90.00
_cell.angle_gamma   90.00
#
_symmetry.space_group_name_H-M   'P 1'
#
loop_
_entity.id
_entity.type
_entity.pdbx_description
1 polymer ?
#
loop_
_entity_poly.entity_id
_entity_poly.type
_entity_poly.pdbx_seq_one_letter_code
_entity_poly.pdbx_strand_id
1 'polypeptide(L)'
;MLGPKRPRAPREADCFDTLRTTSHVVVYSGAEPVATARLLTPNAEVAAFADTLVGLDIEKKLDLSELVAPGRVFAETTRYCVTRSHRNSAVLRLQAGLYRESRRRGVTHWIAAANMETDSQEEADLYFLAAARQGWVSDGFRVRTREFPPPPAEPLAARLTAEQRTQAREGHLTALRMPSVLSLFADKLGARFIAPPHFDPAFNRFTVPLVAALDDIPRRTLKLFESLDADAA
;
A
#
# COMPACT_ATOMS: atom_id res chain seq x y z
N MET A 1 10.74 2.50 46.22
CA MET A 1 9.75 1.65 45.48
C MET A 1 9.83 1.97 44.00
N LEU A 2 10.36 1.05 43.21
CA LEU A 2 10.37 1.19 41.74
C LEU A 2 8.97 0.79 41.27
N GLY A 3 8.27 1.75 40.67
CA GLY A 3 6.95 1.49 40.07
C GLY A 3 7.04 0.43 38.94
N PRO A 4 5.93 -0.23 38.60
CA PRO A 4 5.92 -1.28 37.59
C PRO A 4 6.43 -0.72 36.25
N LYS A 5 7.53 -1.32 35.72
CA LYS A 5 8.02 -1.01 34.38
C LYS A 5 6.90 -1.30 33.39
N ARG A 6 6.37 -0.25 32.71
CA ARG A 6 5.46 -0.47 31.57
C ARG A 6 6.11 -1.45 30.61
N PRO A 7 5.38 -2.47 30.15
CA PRO A 7 5.89 -3.36 29.13
C PRO A 7 6.31 -2.49 27.93
N ARG A 8 7.56 -2.64 27.49
CA ARG A 8 8.00 -2.01 26.24
C ARG A 8 7.11 -2.55 25.13
N ALA A 9 6.44 -1.65 24.39
CA ALA A 9 5.78 -2.05 23.16
C ALA A 9 6.74 -2.89 22.30
N PRO A 10 6.29 -4.01 21.72
CA PRO A 10 7.15 -4.81 20.87
C PRO A 10 7.72 -3.89 19.78
N ARG A 11 9.03 -3.97 19.55
CA ARG A 11 9.66 -3.24 18.45
C ARG A 11 9.14 -3.88 17.18
N GLU A 12 8.44 -3.12 16.35
CA GLU A 12 7.94 -3.56 15.04
C GLU A 12 9.05 -3.66 13.97
N ALA A 13 10.31 -3.59 14.39
CA ALA A 13 11.45 -3.72 13.50
C ALA A 13 11.55 -5.16 12.95
N ASP A 14 11.72 -5.28 11.65
CA ASP A 14 11.99 -6.54 10.96
C ASP A 14 13.36 -6.54 10.27
N CYS A 15 13.72 -7.66 9.63
CA CYS A 15 15.00 -7.82 8.96
C CYS A 15 15.23 -6.83 7.81
N PHE A 16 14.17 -6.30 7.21
CA PHE A 16 14.27 -5.34 6.11
C PHE A 16 14.68 -3.95 6.59
N ASP A 17 14.43 -3.57 7.85
CA ASP A 17 14.63 -2.19 8.32
C ASP A 17 16.09 -1.73 8.31
N THR A 18 17.05 -2.67 8.32
CA THR A 18 18.49 -2.39 8.36
C THR A 18 19.23 -2.63 7.05
N LEU A 19 18.52 -3.07 6.00
CA LEU A 19 19.14 -3.37 4.71
C LEU A 19 19.50 -2.10 3.94
N ARG A 20 20.60 -2.15 3.18
CA ARG A 20 21.01 -1.03 2.28
C ARG A 20 20.02 -0.79 1.16
N THR A 21 19.20 -1.77 0.83
CA THR A 21 18.12 -1.70 -0.17
C THR A 21 16.84 -1.09 0.38
N THR A 22 16.82 -0.75 1.67
CA THR A 22 15.70 -0.10 2.34
C THR A 22 15.95 1.39 2.50
N SER A 23 14.91 2.19 2.24
CA SER A 23 14.88 3.62 2.57
C SER A 23 13.68 3.93 3.45
N HIS A 24 13.91 4.72 4.49
CA HIS A 24 12.86 5.25 5.34
C HIS A 24 12.63 6.72 4.98
N VAL A 25 11.42 7.05 4.55
CA VAL A 25 11.02 8.44 4.29
C VAL A 25 10.27 8.93 5.52
N VAL A 26 10.69 10.06 6.07
CA VAL A 26 10.08 10.69 7.25
C VAL A 26 9.71 12.13 6.92
N VAL A 27 8.49 12.51 7.26
CA VAL A 27 8.00 13.89 7.15
C VAL A 27 7.99 14.51 8.54
N TYR A 28 8.56 15.69 8.66
CA TYR A 28 8.59 16.47 9.89
C TYR A 28 7.67 17.68 9.81
N SER A 29 7.08 18.04 10.96
CA SER A 29 6.42 19.32 11.19
C SER A 29 7.21 20.02 12.29
N GLY A 30 8.05 21.00 11.92
CA GLY A 30 9.11 21.49 12.81
C GLY A 30 10.08 20.36 13.17
N ALA A 31 10.26 20.08 14.47
CA ALA A 31 11.12 19.00 14.96
C ALA A 31 10.37 17.67 15.18
N GLU A 32 9.05 17.63 14.99
CA GLU A 32 8.24 16.44 15.25
C GLU A 32 8.08 15.56 14.00
N PRO A 33 8.39 14.26 14.05
CA PRO A 33 8.10 13.35 12.96
C PRO A 33 6.58 13.05 12.91
N VAL A 34 5.94 13.43 11.82
CA VAL A 34 4.47 13.33 11.66
C VAL A 34 4.01 12.27 10.68
N ALA A 35 4.90 11.80 9.81
CA ALA A 35 4.61 10.68 8.91
C ALA A 35 5.89 9.91 8.57
N THR A 36 5.73 8.62 8.28
CA THR A 36 6.81 7.75 7.78
C THR A 36 6.26 6.72 6.80
N ALA A 37 7.12 6.28 5.90
CA ALA A 37 6.91 5.10 5.06
C ALA A 37 8.25 4.45 4.74
N ARG A 38 8.22 3.18 4.37
CA ARG A 38 9.36 2.39 3.98
C ARG A 38 9.29 2.06 2.49
N LEU A 39 10.41 2.22 1.79
CA LEU A 39 10.64 1.78 0.43
C LEU A 39 11.63 0.63 0.45
N LEU A 40 11.22 -0.53 -0.03
CA LEU A 40 12.08 -1.69 -0.23
C LEU A 40 12.40 -1.81 -1.71
N THR A 41 13.68 -1.82 -2.07
CA THR A 41 14.12 -2.15 -3.44
C THR A 41 14.65 -3.59 -3.48
N PRO A 42 14.71 -4.23 -4.66
CA PRO A 42 15.15 -5.61 -4.79
C PRO A 42 16.46 -5.88 -4.06
N ASN A 43 16.56 -7.05 -3.42
CA ASN A 43 17.71 -7.48 -2.68
C ASN A 43 18.04 -8.94 -2.99
N ALA A 44 19.15 -9.18 -3.72
CA ALA A 44 19.55 -10.50 -4.14
C ALA A 44 19.92 -11.45 -2.98
N GLU A 45 20.46 -10.92 -1.88
CA GLU A 45 20.80 -11.72 -0.70
C GLU A 45 19.53 -12.21 0.00
N VAL A 46 18.54 -11.32 0.15
CA VAL A 46 17.23 -11.70 0.71
C VAL A 46 16.52 -12.68 -0.22
N ALA A 47 16.56 -12.44 -1.53
CA ALA A 47 15.96 -13.34 -2.50
C ALA A 47 16.54 -14.77 -2.40
N ALA A 48 17.85 -14.89 -2.35
CA ALA A 48 18.54 -16.17 -2.20
C ALA A 48 18.25 -16.85 -0.84
N PHE A 49 18.19 -16.07 0.24
CA PHE A 49 17.95 -16.60 1.58
C PHE A 49 16.50 -17.07 1.80
N ALA A 50 15.54 -16.30 1.27
CA ALA A 50 14.11 -16.55 1.46
C ALA A 50 13.48 -17.37 0.32
N ASP A 51 14.26 -17.81 -0.66
CA ASP A 51 13.79 -18.48 -1.87
C ASP A 51 12.67 -17.69 -2.56
N THR A 52 12.92 -16.41 -2.78
CA THR A 52 12.02 -15.47 -3.45
C THR A 52 12.64 -14.94 -4.74
N LEU A 53 11.88 -14.27 -5.57
CA LEU A 53 12.31 -13.87 -6.90
C LEU A 53 13.21 -12.62 -6.88
N VAL A 54 12.83 -11.60 -6.08
CA VAL A 54 13.50 -10.31 -6.04
C VAL A 54 13.89 -9.84 -4.63
N GLY A 55 13.44 -10.54 -3.58
CA GLY A 55 13.78 -10.23 -2.19
C GLY A 55 12.99 -9.07 -1.60
N LEU A 56 11.71 -8.92 -1.98
CA LEU A 56 10.75 -7.99 -1.38
C LEU A 56 9.90 -8.70 -0.32
N ASP A 57 9.45 -7.97 0.69
CA ASP A 57 8.61 -8.52 1.77
C ASP A 57 7.24 -8.99 1.25
N ILE A 58 6.72 -8.31 0.24
CA ILE A 58 5.42 -8.63 -0.39
C ILE A 58 5.40 -10.01 -1.05
N GLU A 59 6.55 -10.61 -1.39
CA GLU A 59 6.65 -11.95 -1.97
C GLU A 59 6.19 -13.06 -1.01
N LYS A 60 6.07 -12.75 0.29
CA LYS A 60 5.38 -13.63 1.25
C LYS A 60 3.89 -13.78 0.94
N LYS A 61 3.32 -12.83 0.21
CA LYS A 61 1.89 -12.71 -0.09
C LYS A 61 1.56 -12.92 -1.56
N LEU A 62 2.48 -12.56 -2.44
CA LEU A 62 2.27 -12.53 -3.89
C LEU A 62 3.35 -13.33 -4.61
N ASP A 63 2.96 -13.97 -5.70
CA ASP A 63 3.87 -14.51 -6.69
C ASP A 63 4.13 -13.43 -7.75
N LEU A 64 5.37 -12.93 -7.81
CA LEU A 64 5.75 -11.84 -8.72
C LEU A 64 6.28 -12.33 -10.07
N SER A 65 6.27 -13.64 -10.37
CA SER A 65 6.85 -14.23 -11.57
C SER A 65 6.33 -13.62 -12.87
N GLU A 66 5.06 -13.25 -12.91
CA GLU A 66 4.44 -12.63 -14.10
C GLU A 66 4.75 -11.13 -14.24
N LEU A 67 5.27 -10.47 -13.18
CA LEU A 67 5.59 -9.05 -13.19
C LEU A 67 7.04 -8.75 -13.57
N VAL A 68 7.95 -9.63 -13.18
CA VAL A 68 9.38 -9.44 -13.41
C VAL A 68 9.71 -9.59 -14.89
N ALA A 69 10.20 -8.50 -15.48
CA ALA A 69 10.60 -8.44 -16.88
C ALA A 69 11.77 -7.45 -17.04
N PRO A 70 12.58 -7.58 -18.11
CA PRO A 70 13.64 -6.62 -18.41
C PRO A 70 13.12 -5.18 -18.44
N GLY A 71 13.84 -4.27 -17.78
CA GLY A 71 13.48 -2.86 -17.68
C GLY A 71 12.43 -2.53 -16.59
N ARG A 72 11.90 -3.52 -15.90
CA ARG A 72 10.98 -3.32 -14.76
C ARG A 72 11.72 -3.51 -13.44
N VAL A 73 11.85 -2.43 -12.68
CA VAL A 73 12.40 -2.45 -11.33
C VAL A 73 11.27 -2.09 -10.37
N PHE A 74 10.78 -3.09 -9.64
CA PHE A 74 9.74 -2.90 -8.63
C PHE A 74 10.36 -2.48 -7.31
N ALA A 75 9.68 -1.58 -6.60
CA ALA A 75 9.94 -1.33 -5.19
C ALA A 75 8.63 -1.48 -4.40
N GLU A 76 8.72 -2.11 -3.26
CA GLU A 76 7.59 -2.21 -2.35
C GLU A 76 7.49 -0.95 -1.48
N THR A 77 6.31 -0.33 -1.46
CA THR A 77 6.00 0.75 -0.55
C THR A 77 5.14 0.23 0.61
N THR A 78 5.62 0.37 1.83
CA THR A 78 5.02 -0.26 3.00
C THR A 78 5.18 0.59 4.25
N ARG A 79 4.59 0.16 5.37
CA ARG A 79 4.69 0.80 6.69
C ARG A 79 4.31 2.28 6.69
N TYR A 80 3.25 2.61 5.96
CA TYR A 80 2.71 3.96 5.99
C TYR A 80 2.13 4.27 7.37
N CYS A 81 2.69 5.27 8.03
CA CYS A 81 2.23 5.76 9.31
C CYS A 81 2.11 7.29 9.24
N VAL A 82 0.94 7.82 9.55
CA VAL A 82 0.69 9.27 9.51
C VAL A 82 -0.10 9.64 10.75
N THR A 83 0.36 10.64 11.50
CA THR A 83 -0.37 11.15 12.65
C THR A 83 -1.72 11.71 12.21
N ARG A 84 -2.75 11.48 13.03
CA ARG A 84 -4.14 11.83 12.67
C ARG A 84 -4.30 13.31 12.34
N SER A 85 -3.62 14.19 13.08
CA SER A 85 -3.65 15.64 12.91
C SER A 85 -3.02 16.13 11.60
N HIS A 86 -2.10 15.37 11.00
CA HIS A 86 -1.35 15.76 9.80
C HIS A 86 -1.73 14.95 8.55
N ARG A 87 -2.80 14.13 8.62
CA ARG A 87 -3.14 13.16 7.57
C ARG A 87 -3.25 13.80 6.17
N ASN A 88 -3.82 14.99 6.06
CA ASN A 88 -4.04 15.64 4.76
C ASN A 88 -2.77 16.26 4.16
N SER A 89 -1.88 16.81 4.98
CA SER A 89 -0.67 17.52 4.50
C SER A 89 0.54 16.57 4.37
N ALA A 90 0.71 15.64 5.31
CA ALA A 90 1.90 14.80 5.38
C ALA A 90 1.88 13.65 4.36
N VAL A 91 0.70 13.12 3.98
CA VAL A 91 0.60 12.01 3.02
C VAL A 91 1.21 12.37 1.67
N LEU A 92 0.92 13.54 1.13
CA LEU A 92 1.45 13.97 -0.16
C LEU A 92 2.97 14.24 -0.10
N ARG A 93 3.47 14.82 1.00
CA ARG A 93 4.92 14.98 1.22
C ARG A 93 5.63 13.63 1.32
N LEU A 94 5.00 12.66 1.98
CA LEU A 94 5.52 11.30 2.09
C LEU A 94 5.62 10.64 0.70
N GLN A 95 4.56 10.76 -0.12
CA GLN A 95 4.56 10.25 -1.49
C GLN A 95 5.60 10.93 -2.38
N ALA A 96 5.78 12.26 -2.25
CA ALA A 96 6.82 12.99 -2.97
C ALA A 96 8.23 12.49 -2.60
N GLY A 97 8.48 12.26 -1.29
CA GLY A 97 9.74 11.70 -0.81
C GLY A 97 10.01 10.29 -1.33
N LEU A 98 9.00 9.42 -1.30
CA LEU A 98 9.08 8.07 -1.87
C LEU A 98 9.35 8.12 -3.38
N TYR A 99 8.67 9.00 -4.13
CA TYR A 99 8.86 9.16 -5.56
C TYR A 99 10.30 9.55 -5.89
N ARG A 100 10.86 10.58 -5.24
CA ARG A 100 12.24 11.02 -5.44
C ARG A 100 13.25 9.91 -5.16
N GLU A 101 13.10 9.25 -4.02
CA GLU A 101 14.01 8.17 -3.64
C GLU A 101 13.92 7.00 -4.62
N SER A 102 12.72 6.69 -5.10
CA SER A 102 12.50 5.67 -6.11
C SER A 102 13.19 6.01 -7.43
N ARG A 103 13.02 7.24 -7.92
CA ARG A 103 13.68 7.69 -9.16
C ARG A 103 15.20 7.67 -9.02
N ARG A 104 15.74 8.10 -7.88
CA ARG A 104 17.18 8.06 -7.58
C ARG A 104 17.74 6.63 -7.62
N ARG A 105 16.94 5.63 -7.24
CA ARG A 105 17.30 4.21 -7.24
C ARG A 105 16.96 3.46 -8.54
N GLY A 106 16.49 4.15 -9.56
CA GLY A 106 16.13 3.54 -10.84
C GLY A 106 14.87 2.66 -10.78
N VAL A 107 14.04 2.85 -9.76
CA VAL A 107 12.74 2.17 -9.65
C VAL A 107 11.81 2.67 -10.74
N THR A 108 11.09 1.75 -11.37
CA THR A 108 10.10 2.05 -12.41
C THR A 108 8.67 1.84 -11.94
N HIS A 109 8.45 0.96 -10.96
CA HIS A 109 7.11 0.61 -10.48
C HIS A 109 7.10 0.50 -8.96
N TRP A 110 6.05 1.01 -8.35
CA TRP A 110 5.71 0.66 -6.98
C TRP A 110 4.76 -0.53 -6.94
N ILE A 111 4.96 -1.40 -5.97
CA ILE A 111 4.05 -2.48 -5.61
C ILE A 111 3.68 -2.35 -4.13
N ALA A 112 2.43 -2.60 -3.80
CA ALA A 112 1.95 -2.58 -2.42
C ALA A 112 0.73 -3.48 -2.24
N ALA A 113 0.43 -3.85 -1.00
CA ALA A 113 -0.86 -4.41 -0.59
C ALA A 113 -1.59 -3.34 0.23
N ALA A 114 -2.61 -2.73 -0.37
CA ALA A 114 -3.37 -1.66 0.27
C ALA A 114 -4.49 -2.22 1.15
N ASN A 115 -4.57 -1.73 2.39
CA ASN A 115 -5.61 -2.11 3.33
C ASN A 115 -6.98 -1.55 2.90
N MET A 116 -7.99 -2.41 2.80
CA MET A 116 -9.35 -2.06 2.40
C MET A 116 -10.22 -1.59 3.58
N GLU A 117 -9.63 -1.52 4.76
CA GLU A 117 -10.28 -1.05 6.00
C GLU A 117 -11.50 -1.90 6.44
N THR A 118 -11.69 -3.09 5.87
CA THR A 118 -12.74 -4.04 6.21
C THR A 118 -12.18 -5.44 6.44
N ASP A 119 -12.83 -6.23 7.27
CA ASP A 119 -12.62 -7.68 7.46
C ASP A 119 -13.79 -8.52 6.90
N SER A 120 -14.74 -7.89 6.23
CA SER A 120 -15.84 -8.54 5.54
C SER A 120 -15.44 -8.90 4.10
N GLN A 121 -15.49 -10.20 3.76
CA GLN A 121 -15.27 -10.68 2.39
C GLN A 121 -16.22 -10.01 1.41
N GLU A 122 -17.51 -9.96 1.76
CA GLU A 122 -18.51 -9.33 0.92
C GLU A 122 -18.18 -7.87 0.59
N GLU A 123 -17.79 -7.09 1.60
CA GLU A 123 -17.44 -5.68 1.37
C GLU A 123 -16.20 -5.53 0.53
N ALA A 124 -15.18 -6.39 0.74
CA ALA A 124 -13.97 -6.40 -0.07
C ALA A 124 -14.27 -6.68 -1.54
N ASP A 125 -15.16 -7.64 -1.81
CA ASP A 125 -15.61 -7.98 -3.17
C ASP A 125 -16.39 -6.83 -3.81
N LEU A 126 -17.29 -6.18 -3.08
CA LEU A 126 -18.05 -5.03 -3.56
C LEU A 126 -17.13 -3.83 -3.88
N TYR A 127 -16.14 -3.55 -3.04
CA TYR A 127 -15.12 -2.52 -3.33
C TYR A 127 -14.29 -2.88 -4.56
N PHE A 128 -13.93 -4.14 -4.73
CA PHE A 128 -13.19 -4.57 -5.91
C PHE A 128 -14.02 -4.45 -7.19
N LEU A 129 -15.30 -4.82 -7.16
CA LEU A 129 -16.23 -4.62 -8.27
C LEU A 129 -16.40 -3.14 -8.61
N ALA A 130 -16.53 -2.28 -7.60
CA ALA A 130 -16.63 -0.82 -7.80
C ALA A 130 -15.33 -0.27 -8.42
N ALA A 131 -14.17 -0.75 -7.97
CA ALA A 131 -12.88 -0.40 -8.54
C ALA A 131 -12.75 -0.84 -10.00
N ALA A 132 -13.22 -2.04 -10.35
CA ALA A 132 -13.22 -2.52 -11.73
C ALA A 132 -14.07 -1.63 -12.65
N ARG A 133 -15.25 -1.21 -12.20
CA ARG A 133 -16.09 -0.26 -12.94
C ARG A 133 -15.47 1.12 -13.13
N GLN A 134 -14.60 1.54 -12.20
CA GLN A 134 -13.87 2.80 -12.29
C GLN A 134 -12.57 2.67 -13.11
N GLY A 135 -12.27 1.50 -13.68
CA GLY A 135 -11.04 1.24 -14.44
C GLY A 135 -9.78 1.18 -13.56
N TRP A 136 -9.94 0.85 -12.27
CA TRP A 136 -8.80 0.75 -11.35
C TRP A 136 -8.17 -0.65 -11.34
N VAL A 137 -8.75 -1.63 -12.00
CA VAL A 137 -8.16 -2.96 -12.18
C VAL A 137 -7.26 -2.94 -13.41
N SER A 138 -6.08 -3.54 -13.30
CA SER A 138 -5.12 -3.60 -14.39
C SER A 138 -5.52 -4.61 -15.45
N ASP A 139 -5.37 -4.25 -16.73
CA ASP A 139 -5.48 -5.18 -17.85
C ASP A 139 -4.14 -5.87 -18.16
N GLY A 140 -3.02 -5.20 -17.82
CA GLY A 140 -1.66 -5.62 -18.21
C GLY A 140 -0.82 -6.26 -17.10
N PHE A 141 -1.18 -6.04 -15.82
CA PHE A 141 -0.47 -6.62 -14.69
C PHE A 141 -1.40 -7.55 -13.93
N ARG A 142 -0.92 -8.77 -13.66
CA ARG A 142 -1.62 -9.74 -12.84
C ARG A 142 -0.63 -10.46 -11.94
N VAL A 143 -1.08 -10.85 -10.74
CA VAL A 143 -0.32 -11.68 -9.80
C VAL A 143 -1.25 -12.72 -9.19
N ARG A 144 -0.63 -13.82 -8.75
CA ARG A 144 -1.31 -14.80 -7.91
C ARG A 144 -1.06 -14.44 -6.45
N THR A 145 -2.11 -14.45 -5.66
CA THR A 145 -1.98 -14.39 -4.20
C THR A 145 -1.61 -15.78 -3.69
N ARG A 146 -0.71 -15.82 -2.71
CA ARG A 146 -0.43 -17.07 -1.97
C ARG A 146 -1.63 -17.43 -1.10
N GLU A 147 -1.69 -18.67 -0.64
CA GLU A 147 -2.75 -19.11 0.25
C GLU A 147 -2.68 -18.39 1.60
N PHE A 148 -3.82 -17.91 2.06
CA PHE A 148 -4.01 -17.26 3.35
C PHE A 148 -5.07 -18.01 4.15
N PRO A 149 -5.01 -17.95 5.50
CA PRO A 149 -6.12 -18.44 6.31
C PRO A 149 -7.41 -17.69 5.95
N PRO A 150 -8.56 -18.35 6.08
CA PRO A 150 -9.84 -17.71 5.81
C PRO A 150 -10.08 -16.55 6.77
N PRO A 151 -10.86 -15.53 6.35
CA PRO A 151 -11.27 -14.44 7.23
C PRO A 151 -12.14 -14.97 8.38
N PRO A 152 -12.31 -14.16 9.46
CA PRO A 152 -13.22 -14.52 10.54
C PRO A 152 -14.65 -14.69 10.02
N ALA A 153 -15.39 -15.64 10.60
CA ALA A 153 -16.78 -15.93 10.21
C ALA A 153 -17.71 -14.74 10.46
N GLU A 154 -17.45 -13.98 11.52
CA GLU A 154 -18.19 -12.75 11.85
C GLU A 154 -17.27 -11.53 11.72
N PRO A 155 -17.49 -10.65 10.72
CA PRO A 155 -16.73 -9.45 10.57
C PRO A 155 -16.96 -8.46 11.73
N LEU A 156 -15.87 -7.93 12.29
CA LEU A 156 -15.90 -6.94 13.36
C LEU A 156 -15.75 -5.50 12.86
N ALA A 157 -15.29 -5.33 11.61
CA ALA A 157 -15.00 -4.03 11.03
C ALA A 157 -15.69 -3.83 9.68
N ALA A 158 -16.92 -4.35 9.55
CA ALA A 158 -17.78 -4.03 8.43
C ALA A 158 -18.11 -2.52 8.43
N ARG A 159 -18.06 -1.89 7.25
CA ARG A 159 -18.22 -0.43 7.07
C ARG A 159 -19.50 -0.05 6.35
N LEU A 160 -20.03 -0.96 5.54
CA LEU A 160 -21.25 -0.71 4.78
C LEU A 160 -22.49 -1.02 5.61
N THR A 161 -23.50 -0.18 5.51
CA THR A 161 -24.82 -0.52 6.07
C THR A 161 -25.47 -1.65 5.26
N ALA A 162 -26.49 -2.29 5.83
CA ALA A 162 -27.25 -3.32 5.11
C ALA A 162 -27.85 -2.77 3.81
N GLU A 163 -28.36 -1.53 3.84
CA GLU A 163 -28.90 -0.85 2.66
C GLU A 163 -27.85 -0.63 1.58
N GLN A 164 -26.66 -0.12 1.96
CA GLN A 164 -25.55 0.07 1.02
C GLN A 164 -25.11 -1.25 0.37
N ARG A 165 -25.03 -2.35 1.15
CA ARG A 165 -24.74 -3.67 0.59
C ARG A 165 -25.82 -4.13 -0.40
N THR A 166 -27.08 -3.95 -0.07
CA THR A 166 -28.20 -4.31 -0.97
C THR A 166 -28.13 -3.51 -2.28
N GLN A 167 -27.99 -2.19 -2.21
CA GLN A 167 -27.85 -1.32 -3.39
C GLN A 167 -26.64 -1.71 -4.24
N ALA A 168 -25.52 -2.04 -3.61
CA ALA A 168 -24.31 -2.46 -4.30
C ALA A 168 -24.48 -3.80 -5.02
N ARG A 169 -25.17 -4.78 -4.41
CA ARG A 169 -25.54 -6.07 -5.03
C ARG A 169 -26.46 -5.89 -6.25
N GLU A 170 -27.34 -4.89 -6.21
CA GLU A 170 -28.20 -4.49 -7.33
C GLU A 170 -27.45 -3.74 -8.44
N GLY A 171 -26.14 -3.51 -8.26
CA GLY A 171 -25.28 -2.87 -9.25
C GLY A 171 -25.10 -1.37 -9.08
N HIS A 172 -25.63 -0.76 -8.02
CA HIS A 172 -25.46 0.67 -7.70
C HIS A 172 -24.10 0.95 -7.04
N LEU A 173 -23.01 0.50 -7.68
CA LEU A 173 -21.63 0.57 -7.13
C LEU A 173 -21.08 1.99 -7.06
N THR A 174 -21.60 2.96 -7.81
CA THR A 174 -21.18 4.36 -7.79
C THR A 174 -21.56 5.08 -6.48
N ALA A 175 -22.52 4.55 -5.74
CA ALA A 175 -22.89 5.06 -4.42
C ALA A 175 -21.91 4.60 -3.31
N LEU A 176 -21.05 3.62 -3.58
CA LEU A 176 -20.07 3.15 -2.62
C LEU A 176 -18.94 4.16 -2.45
N ARG A 177 -18.78 4.63 -1.22
CA ARG A 177 -17.62 5.44 -0.86
C ARG A 177 -16.41 4.53 -0.68
N MET A 178 -15.50 4.58 -1.64
CA MET A 178 -14.25 3.83 -1.58
C MET A 178 -13.40 4.23 -0.38
N PRO A 179 -12.68 3.29 0.27
CA PRO A 179 -11.68 3.62 1.27
C PRO A 179 -10.69 4.66 0.74
N SER A 180 -10.41 5.68 1.57
CA SER A 180 -9.62 6.84 1.13
C SER A 180 -8.21 6.49 0.65
N VAL A 181 -7.62 5.43 1.21
CA VAL A 181 -6.31 4.93 0.79
C VAL A 181 -6.34 4.38 -0.63
N LEU A 182 -7.41 3.67 -1.02
CA LEU A 182 -7.55 3.11 -2.37
C LEU A 182 -7.73 4.23 -3.40
N SER A 183 -8.59 5.22 -3.09
CA SER A 183 -8.76 6.41 -3.94
C SER A 183 -7.46 7.20 -4.09
N LEU A 184 -6.68 7.35 -3.02
CA LEU A 184 -5.37 8.01 -3.06
C LEU A 184 -4.45 7.31 -4.05
N PHE A 185 -4.30 5.98 -3.93
CA PHE A 185 -3.42 5.22 -4.81
C PHE A 185 -3.91 5.24 -6.27
N ALA A 186 -5.19 5.01 -6.51
CA ALA A 186 -5.74 4.95 -7.87
C ALA A 186 -5.78 6.32 -8.55
N ASP A 187 -6.33 7.36 -7.89
CA ASP A 187 -6.57 8.66 -8.51
C ASP A 187 -5.35 9.58 -8.51
N LYS A 188 -4.52 9.49 -7.47
CA LYS A 188 -3.35 10.38 -7.34
C LYS A 188 -2.07 9.76 -7.87
N LEU A 189 -1.90 8.46 -7.72
CA LEU A 189 -0.68 7.77 -8.14
C LEU A 189 -0.85 6.93 -9.40
N GLY A 190 -2.06 6.87 -9.97
CA GLY A 190 -2.32 6.04 -11.15
C GLY A 190 -2.23 4.53 -10.91
N ALA A 191 -2.25 4.12 -9.65
CA ALA A 191 -2.15 2.71 -9.30
C ALA A 191 -3.32 1.88 -9.83
N ARG A 192 -3.04 0.63 -10.15
CA ARG A 192 -4.03 -0.34 -10.62
C ARG A 192 -3.98 -1.59 -9.75
N PHE A 193 -5.13 -2.16 -9.47
CA PHE A 193 -5.27 -3.43 -8.76
C PHE A 193 -4.87 -4.56 -9.68
N ILE A 194 -4.04 -5.47 -9.19
CA ILE A 194 -3.41 -6.54 -9.99
C ILE A 194 -3.84 -7.94 -9.59
N ALA A 195 -4.65 -8.06 -8.53
CA ALA A 195 -5.32 -9.29 -8.11
C ALA A 195 -6.58 -8.94 -7.29
N PRO A 196 -7.51 -9.90 -7.11
CA PRO A 196 -8.60 -9.77 -6.17
C PRO A 196 -8.12 -9.52 -4.73
N PRO A 197 -8.98 -8.97 -3.86
CA PRO A 197 -8.68 -8.84 -2.44
C PRO A 197 -8.40 -10.18 -1.78
N HIS A 198 -7.52 -10.18 -0.79
CA HIS A 198 -7.26 -11.32 0.08
C HIS A 198 -7.23 -10.87 1.53
N PHE A 199 -7.60 -11.78 2.44
CA PHE A 199 -7.53 -11.51 3.87
C PHE A 199 -6.08 -11.59 4.35
N ASP A 200 -5.62 -10.53 5.02
CA ASP A 200 -4.28 -10.47 5.62
C ASP A 200 -4.39 -10.61 7.14
N PRO A 201 -4.00 -11.76 7.70
CA PRO A 201 -4.13 -12.01 9.13
C PRO A 201 -3.26 -11.10 9.99
N ALA A 202 -2.15 -10.57 9.44
CA ALA A 202 -1.29 -9.65 10.17
C ALA A 202 -1.98 -8.31 10.46
N PHE A 203 -2.90 -7.90 9.59
CA PHE A 203 -3.71 -6.69 9.76
C PHE A 203 -5.12 -6.99 10.23
N ASN A 204 -5.54 -8.25 10.23
CA ASN A 204 -6.93 -8.68 10.44
C ASN A 204 -7.90 -7.90 9.54
N ARG A 205 -7.56 -7.74 8.26
CA ARG A 205 -8.29 -6.97 7.25
C ARG A 205 -8.04 -7.53 5.85
N PHE A 206 -8.96 -7.24 4.94
CA PHE A 206 -8.72 -7.44 3.53
C PHE A 206 -7.71 -6.42 3.00
N THR A 207 -6.82 -6.90 2.15
CA THR A 207 -5.87 -6.08 1.39
C THR A 207 -6.03 -6.36 -0.10
N VAL A 208 -5.74 -5.38 -0.92
CA VAL A 208 -5.73 -5.53 -2.37
C VAL A 208 -4.34 -5.22 -2.92
N PRO A 209 -3.74 -6.14 -3.70
CA PRO A 209 -2.48 -5.89 -4.37
C PRO A 209 -2.63 -4.83 -5.45
N LEU A 210 -1.70 -3.90 -5.51
CA LEU A 210 -1.69 -2.85 -6.52
C LEU A 210 -0.29 -2.54 -7.03
N VAL A 211 -0.22 -2.04 -8.27
CA VAL A 211 0.99 -1.53 -8.92
C VAL A 211 0.75 -0.13 -9.42
N ALA A 212 1.74 0.76 -9.26
CA ALA A 212 1.80 2.07 -9.89
C ALA A 212 3.08 2.18 -10.72
N ALA A 213 2.97 2.38 -12.03
CA ALA A 213 4.10 2.75 -12.86
C ALA A 213 4.44 4.22 -12.58
N LEU A 214 5.70 4.52 -12.28
CA LEU A 214 6.11 5.87 -11.88
C LEU A 214 5.97 6.89 -13.02
N ASP A 215 6.06 6.43 -14.25
CA ASP A 215 5.91 7.26 -15.44
C ASP A 215 4.43 7.55 -15.77
N ASP A 216 3.50 6.76 -15.21
CA ASP A 216 2.05 6.92 -15.39
C ASP A 216 1.40 7.74 -14.26
N ILE A 217 2.20 8.21 -13.28
CA ILE A 217 1.68 9.10 -12.24
C ILE A 217 1.11 10.36 -12.89
N PRO A 218 -0.15 10.75 -12.58
CA PRO A 218 -0.79 11.90 -13.21
C PRO A 218 0.06 13.17 -13.10
N ARG A 219 0.22 13.91 -14.20
CA ARG A 219 1.02 15.15 -14.25
C ARG A 219 0.64 16.15 -13.16
N ARG A 220 -0.64 16.25 -12.80
CA ARG A 220 -1.11 17.09 -11.69
C ARG A 220 -0.48 16.70 -10.35
N THR A 221 -0.27 15.40 -10.13
CA THR A 221 0.37 14.89 -8.91
C THR A 221 1.87 15.16 -8.93
N LEU A 222 2.54 14.96 -10.08
CA LEU A 222 3.96 15.27 -10.22
C LEU A 222 4.24 16.77 -9.98
N LYS A 223 3.43 17.66 -10.55
CA LYS A 223 3.54 19.11 -10.26
C LYS A 223 3.37 19.44 -8.78
N LEU A 224 2.47 18.73 -8.09
CA LEU A 224 2.29 18.88 -6.65
C LEU A 224 3.53 18.38 -5.89
N PHE A 225 4.15 17.29 -6.31
CA PHE A 225 5.40 16.81 -5.70
C PHE A 225 6.53 17.85 -5.87
N GLU A 226 6.68 18.45 -7.07
CA GLU A 226 7.64 19.51 -7.34
C GLU A 226 7.43 20.75 -6.45
N SER A 227 6.17 21.18 -6.25
CA SER A 227 5.88 22.33 -5.39
C SER A 227 6.22 22.08 -3.92
N LEU A 228 5.99 20.86 -3.44
CA LEU A 228 6.33 20.49 -2.07
C LEU A 228 7.84 20.43 -1.79
N ASP A 229 8.64 20.32 -2.84
CA ASP A 229 10.11 20.35 -2.76
C ASP A 229 10.66 21.77 -2.67
N ALA A 230 10.05 22.69 -3.40
CA ALA A 230 10.43 24.10 -3.36
C ALA A 230 10.19 24.72 -1.96
N ASP A 231 9.17 24.25 -1.24
CA ASP A 231 8.86 24.70 0.13
C ASP A 231 9.80 24.11 1.21
N ALA A 232 10.66 23.16 0.85
CA ALA A 232 11.54 22.45 1.78
C ALA A 232 13.02 22.91 1.69
N ALA A 233 13.35 23.75 0.73
CA ALA A 233 14.66 24.33 0.49
C ALA A 233 14.78 25.70 1.15
#